data_013ee47d2269d8156db8174107bb9ac2
#
_entry.id   013ee47d2269d8156db8174107bb9ac2
#
_cell.length_a   1.000
_cell.length_b   1.000
_cell.length_c   1.000
_cell.angle_alpha   90.00
_cell.angle_beta   90.00
_cell.angle_gamma   90.00
#
_symmetry.space_group_name_H-M   'P 1'
#
loop_
_entity.id
_entity.type
_entity.pdbx_description
1 polymer ?
#
loop_
_entity_poly.entity_id
_entity_poly.type
_entity_poly.pdbx_seq_one_letter_code
_entity_poly.pdbx_strand_id
1 'polypeptide(L)'
;MSDKKALSLSDLDATKASAEAFEFEYLIDGEPSGIFFSVLGGQSEVVTREVAELINAKRRRDVARAVRAKSGKPADFDPIEEDIEFGQRLAAVRLVGWRGISDPFTPENALKLCQTNRDIAAKITEESDNIANFMKL
;
A
#
# COMPACT_ATOMS: atom_id res chain seq x y z
N MET A 1 1.75 -37.73 -11.43
CA MET A 1 1.01 -36.60 -11.99
C MET A 1 -0.13 -36.23 -11.09
N SER A 2 -0.13 -35.01 -10.60
CA SER A 2 -1.25 -34.55 -9.79
C SER A 2 -2.41 -34.17 -10.71
N ASP A 3 -3.54 -34.81 -10.51
CA ASP A 3 -4.78 -34.44 -11.17
C ASP A 3 -5.25 -33.12 -10.56
N LYS A 4 -4.87 -32.02 -11.18
CA LYS A 4 -5.38 -30.73 -10.77
C LYS A 4 -6.80 -30.57 -11.31
N LYS A 5 -7.75 -30.40 -10.40
CA LYS A 5 -9.11 -30.07 -10.77
C LYS A 5 -9.16 -28.70 -11.43
N ALA A 6 -10.04 -28.55 -12.39
CA ALA A 6 -10.30 -27.22 -12.95
C ALA A 6 -10.85 -26.31 -11.85
N LEU A 7 -10.37 -25.07 -11.84
CA LEU A 7 -10.79 -24.06 -10.88
C LEU A 7 -11.96 -23.26 -11.44
N SER A 8 -12.82 -22.80 -10.56
CA SER A 8 -13.93 -21.89 -10.93
C SER A 8 -13.45 -20.44 -10.84
N LEU A 9 -14.26 -19.53 -11.39
CA LEU A 9 -13.98 -18.09 -11.26
C LEU A 9 -13.93 -17.65 -9.80
N SER A 10 -14.77 -18.24 -8.94
CA SER A 10 -14.78 -17.90 -7.52
C SER A 10 -13.51 -18.34 -6.82
N ASP A 11 -12.88 -19.43 -7.26
CA ASP A 11 -11.60 -19.89 -6.70
C ASP A 11 -10.47 -18.92 -7.04
N LEU A 12 -10.62 -18.16 -8.10
CA LEU A 12 -9.63 -17.20 -8.58
C LEU A 12 -9.93 -15.76 -8.15
N ASP A 13 -10.87 -15.57 -7.24
CA ASP A 13 -11.27 -14.23 -6.77
C ASP A 13 -10.21 -13.65 -5.85
N ALA A 14 -9.27 -12.93 -6.44
CA ALA A 14 -8.18 -12.28 -5.73
C ALA A 14 -8.66 -11.12 -4.86
N THR A 15 -9.74 -10.44 -5.28
CA THR A 15 -10.30 -9.32 -4.51
C THR A 15 -10.80 -9.79 -3.16
N LYS A 16 -11.56 -10.87 -3.15
CA LYS A 16 -12.08 -11.46 -1.91
C LYS A 16 -10.95 -12.02 -1.04
N ALA A 17 -10.01 -12.75 -1.64
CA ALA A 17 -8.87 -13.33 -0.92
C ALA A 17 -8.00 -12.24 -0.30
N SER A 18 -7.82 -11.12 -0.99
CA SER A 18 -6.99 -9.99 -0.54
C SER A 18 -7.61 -9.22 0.63
N ALA A 19 -8.89 -9.45 0.95
CA ALA A 19 -9.57 -8.81 2.07
C ALA A 19 -9.16 -9.38 3.43
N GLU A 20 -8.54 -10.56 3.46
CA GLU A 20 -8.01 -11.15 4.69
C GLU A 20 -6.56 -10.70 4.90
N ALA A 21 -6.27 -10.17 6.09
CA ALA A 21 -4.95 -9.64 6.39
C ALA A 21 -3.89 -10.74 6.39
N PHE A 22 -2.74 -10.42 5.84
CA PHE A 22 -1.54 -11.26 5.88
C PHE A 22 -0.53 -10.64 6.84
N GLU A 23 -0.03 -11.41 7.78
CA GLU A 23 1.00 -10.95 8.73
C GLU A 23 2.37 -11.44 8.28
N PHE A 24 3.35 -10.53 8.27
CA PHE A 24 4.74 -10.90 8.00
C PHE A 24 5.67 -10.24 9.02
N GLU A 25 6.79 -10.89 9.28
CA GLU A 25 7.82 -10.34 10.17
C GLU A 25 8.82 -9.50 9.37
N TYR A 26 9.09 -8.30 9.88
CA TYR A 26 10.14 -7.46 9.29
C TYR A 26 11.51 -8.01 9.71
N LEU A 27 12.37 -8.24 8.72
CA LEU A 27 13.74 -8.71 8.97
C LEU A 27 14.69 -7.52 8.90
N ILE A 28 15.57 -7.43 9.88
CA ILE A 28 16.65 -6.43 9.89
C ILE A 28 17.93 -7.17 9.62
N ASP A 29 18.59 -6.83 8.51
CA ASP A 29 19.84 -7.48 8.07
C ASP A 29 19.69 -9.01 8.00
N GLY A 30 18.53 -9.47 7.52
CA GLY A 30 18.19 -10.89 7.40
C GLY A 30 17.79 -11.58 8.70
N GLU A 31 17.79 -10.88 9.82
CA GLU A 31 17.49 -11.44 11.14
C GLU A 31 16.09 -11.03 11.61
N PRO A 32 15.38 -11.91 12.33
CA PRO A 32 14.08 -11.56 12.89
C PRO A 32 14.15 -10.37 13.83
N SER A 33 13.27 -9.40 13.62
CA SER A 33 13.24 -8.18 14.44
C SER A 33 12.24 -8.22 15.59
N GLY A 34 11.29 -9.17 15.55
CA GLY A 34 10.17 -9.17 16.47
C GLY A 34 9.06 -8.18 16.10
N ILE A 35 9.19 -7.50 14.97
CA ILE A 35 8.19 -6.56 14.46
C ILE A 35 7.38 -7.27 13.37
N PHE A 36 6.06 -7.27 13.54
CA PHE A 36 5.15 -7.93 12.61
C PHE A 36 4.16 -6.92 12.07
N PHE A 37 3.97 -6.95 10.76
CA PHE A 37 3.00 -6.08 10.07
C PHE A 37 1.88 -6.90 9.49
N SER A 38 0.65 -6.39 9.59
CA SER A 38 -0.52 -6.98 8.96
C SER A 38 -0.96 -6.08 7.82
N VAL A 39 -1.08 -6.66 6.62
CA VAL A 39 -1.44 -5.93 5.41
C VAL A 39 -2.64 -6.58 4.74
N LEU A 40 -3.45 -5.77 4.06
CA LEU A 40 -4.43 -6.28 3.10
C LEU A 40 -3.76 -6.41 1.73
N GLY A 41 -4.28 -7.30 0.92
CA GLY A 41 -3.79 -7.46 -0.46
C GLY A 41 -4.13 -6.24 -1.31
N GLY A 42 -3.24 -5.90 -2.23
CA GLY A 42 -3.41 -4.74 -3.11
C GLY A 42 -4.67 -4.82 -3.99
N GLN A 43 -5.22 -6.02 -4.18
CA GLN A 43 -6.45 -6.22 -4.96
C GLN A 43 -7.72 -6.19 -4.11
N SER A 44 -7.62 -5.97 -2.78
CA SER A 44 -8.80 -5.84 -1.93
C SER A 44 -9.59 -4.58 -2.30
N GLU A 45 -10.91 -4.61 -2.03
CA GLU A 45 -11.75 -3.42 -2.27
C GLU A 45 -11.30 -2.23 -1.45
N VAL A 46 -10.90 -2.46 -0.20
CA VAL A 46 -10.46 -1.39 0.71
C VAL A 46 -9.21 -0.71 0.15
N VAL A 47 -8.17 -1.48 -0.18
CA VAL A 47 -6.93 -0.90 -0.71
C VAL A 47 -7.17 -0.23 -2.05
N THR A 48 -7.93 -0.86 -2.95
CA THR A 48 -8.26 -0.31 -4.26
C THR A 48 -8.94 1.04 -4.12
N ARG A 49 -9.92 1.15 -3.22
CA ARG A 49 -10.64 2.41 -2.97
C ARG A 49 -9.73 3.49 -2.41
N GLU A 50 -8.91 3.15 -1.40
CA GLU A 50 -7.99 4.11 -0.79
C GLU A 50 -6.94 4.61 -1.78
N VAL A 51 -6.40 3.70 -2.60
CA VAL A 51 -5.44 4.05 -3.65
C VAL A 51 -6.11 4.96 -4.70
N ALA A 52 -7.34 4.63 -5.10
CA ALA A 52 -8.09 5.44 -6.07
C ALA A 52 -8.31 6.87 -5.54
N GLU A 53 -8.65 7.02 -4.26
CA GLU A 53 -8.83 8.33 -3.64
C GLU A 53 -7.53 9.15 -3.66
N LEU A 54 -6.40 8.52 -3.39
CA LEU A 54 -5.09 9.18 -3.44
C LEU A 54 -4.74 9.61 -4.86
N ILE A 55 -4.97 8.75 -5.84
CA ILE A 55 -4.71 9.04 -7.25
C ILE A 55 -5.61 10.18 -7.73
N ASN A 56 -6.89 10.15 -7.38
CA ASN A 56 -7.83 11.19 -7.77
C ASN A 56 -7.48 12.55 -7.16
N ALA A 57 -7.04 12.56 -5.90
CA ALA A 57 -6.58 13.78 -5.25
C ALA A 57 -5.36 14.36 -5.98
N LYS A 58 -4.41 13.49 -6.37
CA LYS A 58 -3.24 13.92 -7.14
C LYS A 58 -3.63 14.50 -8.48
N ARG A 59 -4.55 13.84 -9.19
CA ARG A 59 -5.05 14.33 -10.48
C ARG A 59 -5.72 15.70 -10.36
N ARG A 60 -6.50 15.91 -9.32
CA ARG A 60 -7.14 17.23 -9.08
C ARG A 60 -6.10 18.32 -8.87
N ARG A 61 -5.02 18.04 -8.14
CA ARG A 61 -3.93 18.99 -7.95
C ARG A 61 -3.24 19.30 -9.28
N ASP A 62 -2.99 18.28 -10.11
CA ASP A 62 -2.35 18.44 -11.41
C ASP A 62 -3.21 19.30 -12.34
N VAL A 63 -4.53 19.08 -12.36
CA VAL A 63 -5.46 19.91 -13.16
C VAL A 63 -5.47 21.36 -12.68
N ALA A 64 -5.50 21.57 -11.36
CA ALA A 64 -5.45 22.93 -10.80
C ALA A 64 -4.17 23.68 -11.19
N ARG A 65 -3.03 22.98 -11.21
CA ARG A 65 -1.76 23.55 -11.66
C ARG A 65 -1.76 23.89 -13.14
N ALA A 66 -2.34 23.01 -13.97
CA ALA A 66 -2.46 23.26 -15.40
C ALA A 66 -3.34 24.49 -15.69
N VAL A 67 -4.42 24.68 -14.93
CA VAL A 67 -5.29 25.86 -15.05
C VAL A 67 -4.51 27.13 -14.67
N ARG A 68 -3.72 27.10 -13.60
CA ARG A 68 -2.88 28.24 -13.20
C ARG A 68 -1.87 28.58 -14.29
N ALA A 69 -1.22 27.59 -14.87
CA ALA A 69 -0.25 27.80 -15.94
C ALA A 69 -0.88 28.52 -17.15
N LYS A 70 -2.13 28.15 -17.51
CA LYS A 70 -2.87 28.78 -18.61
C LYS A 70 -3.24 30.22 -18.33
N SER A 71 -3.40 30.61 -17.07
CA SER A 71 -3.74 31.97 -16.69
C SER A 71 -2.51 32.88 -16.52
N GLY A 72 -1.34 32.42 -16.97
CA GLY A 72 -0.11 33.24 -16.96
C GLY A 72 0.61 33.28 -15.61
N LYS A 73 0.19 32.48 -14.65
CA LYS A 73 0.91 32.33 -13.38
C LYS A 73 2.09 31.37 -13.56
N PRO A 74 3.19 31.55 -12.78
CA PRO A 74 4.30 30.61 -12.85
C PRO A 74 3.83 29.19 -12.68
N ALA A 75 4.39 28.26 -13.49
CA ALA A 75 4.08 26.85 -13.37
C ALA A 75 4.60 26.34 -12.02
N ASP A 76 3.68 25.84 -11.19
CA ASP A 76 4.04 25.07 -9.99
C ASP A 76 4.34 23.66 -10.45
N PHE A 77 5.58 23.24 -10.29
CA PHE A 77 5.93 21.83 -10.49
C PHE A 77 5.53 21.05 -9.25
N ASP A 78 5.14 19.77 -9.45
CA ASP A 78 5.03 18.86 -8.33
C ASP A 78 6.40 18.79 -7.64
N PRO A 79 6.53 19.23 -6.38
CA PRO A 79 7.78 19.04 -5.67
C PRO A 79 8.07 17.54 -5.55
N ILE A 80 9.36 17.19 -5.62
CA ILE A 80 9.78 15.79 -5.42
C ILE A 80 9.23 15.27 -4.10
N GLU A 81 9.14 16.12 -3.08
CA GLU A 81 8.60 15.77 -1.76
C GLU A 81 7.15 15.30 -1.82
N GLU A 82 6.32 15.89 -2.71
CA GLU A 82 4.94 15.43 -2.87
C GLU A 82 4.86 14.05 -3.51
N ASP A 83 5.75 13.74 -4.46
CA ASP A 83 5.82 12.43 -5.08
C ASP A 83 6.29 11.37 -4.08
N ILE A 84 7.25 11.70 -3.24
CA ILE A 84 7.73 10.83 -2.17
C ILE A 84 6.59 10.56 -1.18
N GLU A 85 5.91 11.62 -0.73
CA GLU A 85 4.78 11.49 0.19
C GLU A 85 3.65 10.65 -0.41
N PHE A 86 3.37 10.82 -1.69
CA PHE A 86 2.36 10.04 -2.39
C PHE A 86 2.68 8.55 -2.32
N GLY A 87 3.94 8.17 -2.60
CA GLY A 87 4.39 6.79 -2.50
C GLY A 87 4.29 6.23 -1.08
N GLN A 88 4.60 7.05 -0.08
CA GLN A 88 4.49 6.67 1.32
C GLN A 88 3.04 6.43 1.74
N ARG A 89 2.12 7.26 1.27
CA ARG A 89 0.68 7.09 1.53
C ARG A 89 0.15 5.83 0.84
N LEU A 90 0.61 5.54 -0.38
CA LEU A 90 0.23 4.31 -1.08
C LEU A 90 0.65 3.06 -0.32
N ALA A 91 1.79 3.10 0.37
CA ALA A 91 2.23 2.00 1.23
C ALA A 91 1.39 1.93 2.50
N ALA A 92 1.21 3.06 3.18
CA ALA A 92 0.55 3.13 4.49
C ALA A 92 -0.91 2.64 4.45
N VAL A 93 -1.65 2.89 3.36
CA VAL A 93 -3.06 2.48 3.27
C VAL A 93 -3.24 0.96 3.21
N ARG A 94 -2.19 0.21 2.95
CA ARG A 94 -2.22 -1.24 2.94
C ARG A 94 -2.12 -1.86 4.33
N LEU A 95 -1.57 -1.12 5.31
CA LEU A 95 -1.43 -1.59 6.68
C LEU A 95 -2.77 -1.59 7.42
N VAL A 96 -3.02 -2.65 8.17
CA VAL A 96 -4.20 -2.74 9.04
C VAL A 96 -3.83 -3.03 10.49
N GLY A 97 -2.58 -3.26 10.79
CA GLY A 97 -2.13 -3.48 12.16
C GLY A 97 -0.64 -3.80 12.22
N TRP A 98 -0.13 -3.82 13.43
CA TRP A 98 1.22 -4.29 13.72
C TRP A 98 1.32 -4.77 15.15
N ARG A 99 2.40 -5.49 15.45
CA ARG A 99 2.81 -5.84 16.82
C ARG A 99 4.32 -5.78 16.91
N GLY A 100 4.84 -5.64 18.12
CA GLY A 100 6.27 -5.45 18.33
C GLY A 100 6.72 -4.00 18.23
N ILE A 101 5.77 -3.07 18.12
CA ILE A 101 6.02 -1.61 18.12
C ILE A 101 5.24 -1.04 19.30
N SER A 102 5.88 -0.21 20.11
CA SER A 102 5.27 0.36 21.30
C SER A 102 4.17 1.38 20.99
N ASP A 103 4.28 2.07 19.85
CA ASP A 103 3.26 3.04 19.44
C ASP A 103 2.01 2.31 18.94
N PRO A 104 0.81 2.81 19.29
CA PRO A 104 -0.42 2.18 18.83
C PRO A 104 -0.55 2.30 17.31
N PHE A 105 -1.20 1.31 16.69
CA PHE A 105 -1.51 1.38 15.27
C PHE A 105 -2.62 2.39 15.04
N THR A 106 -2.31 3.43 14.28
CA THR A 106 -3.26 4.42 13.77
C THR A 106 -2.88 4.74 12.33
N PRO A 107 -3.80 5.23 11.51
CA PRO A 107 -3.44 5.66 10.15
C PRO A 107 -2.32 6.71 10.13
N GLU A 108 -2.31 7.63 11.11
CA GLU A 108 -1.28 8.65 11.22
C GLU A 108 0.08 8.04 11.55
N ASN A 109 0.13 7.09 12.48
CA ASN A 109 1.37 6.42 12.84
C ASN A 109 1.85 5.50 11.70
N ALA A 110 0.93 4.86 10.96
CA ALA A 110 1.28 4.07 9.80
C ALA A 110 1.98 4.93 8.73
N LEU A 111 1.43 6.10 8.45
CA LEU A 111 2.05 7.03 7.51
C LEU A 111 3.40 7.51 8.01
N LYS A 112 3.49 7.88 9.28
CA LYS A 112 4.74 8.33 9.89
C LYS A 112 5.84 7.28 9.78
N LEU A 113 5.49 6.00 10.00
CA LEU A 113 6.44 4.91 9.85
C LEU A 113 6.94 4.80 8.41
N CYS A 114 6.04 4.87 7.43
CA CYS A 114 6.42 4.83 6.02
C CYS A 114 7.25 6.04 5.60
N GLN A 115 7.03 7.20 6.23
CA GLN A 115 7.82 8.40 5.98
C GLN A 115 9.23 8.30 6.54
N THR A 116 9.40 7.61 7.67
CA THR A 116 10.67 7.55 8.37
C THR A 116 11.50 6.31 8.03
N ASN A 117 10.88 5.30 7.41
CA ASN A 117 11.58 4.08 7.03
C ASN A 117 11.12 3.61 5.65
N ARG A 118 11.90 3.93 4.63
CA ARG A 118 11.59 3.59 3.24
C ARG A 118 11.64 2.09 2.97
N ASP A 119 12.50 1.36 3.67
CA ASP A 119 12.59 -0.08 3.51
C ASP A 119 11.31 -0.77 3.99
N ILE A 120 10.79 -0.34 5.13
CA ILE A 120 9.51 -0.85 5.63
C ILE A 120 8.38 -0.53 4.65
N ALA A 121 8.33 0.70 4.14
CA ALA A 121 7.32 1.09 3.15
C ALA A 121 7.37 0.20 1.90
N ALA A 122 8.57 -0.10 1.41
CA ALA A 122 8.78 -0.98 0.26
C ALA A 122 8.32 -2.42 0.57
N LYS A 123 8.65 -2.92 1.75
CA LYS A 123 8.25 -4.27 2.17
C LYS A 123 6.74 -4.39 2.32
N ILE A 124 6.07 -3.39 2.86
CA ILE A 124 4.62 -3.36 2.99
C ILE A 124 3.98 -3.47 1.60
N THR A 125 4.43 -2.68 0.65
CA THR A 125 3.91 -2.71 -0.71
C THR A 125 4.19 -4.05 -1.38
N GLU A 126 5.41 -4.56 -1.27
CA GLU A 126 5.82 -5.85 -1.83
C GLU A 126 4.93 -6.99 -1.32
N GLU A 127 4.74 -7.08 -0.01
CA GLU A 127 3.94 -8.14 0.59
C GLU A 127 2.45 -7.99 0.27
N SER A 128 1.94 -6.76 0.23
CA SER A 128 0.56 -6.46 -0.15
C SER A 128 0.28 -6.83 -1.61
N ASP A 129 1.23 -6.64 -2.49
CA ASP A 129 1.07 -6.93 -3.92
C ASP A 129 1.44 -8.37 -4.29
N ASN A 130 1.96 -9.14 -3.34
CA ASN A 130 2.29 -10.54 -3.58
C ASN A 130 1.03 -11.41 -3.42
N ILE A 131 0.44 -11.78 -4.53
CA ILE A 131 -0.80 -12.55 -4.54
C ILE A 131 -0.69 -13.91 -3.83
N ALA A 132 0.51 -14.49 -3.79
CA ALA A 132 0.74 -15.76 -3.11
C ALA A 132 0.49 -15.69 -1.60
N ASN A 133 0.57 -14.48 -1.02
CA ASN A 133 0.28 -14.28 0.41
C ASN A 133 -1.23 -14.38 0.71
N PHE A 134 -2.08 -14.23 -0.29
CA PHE A 134 -3.53 -14.13 -0.11
C PHE A 134 -4.28 -15.27 -0.77
N MET A 135 -3.83 -15.74 -1.91
CA MET A 135 -4.48 -16.83 -2.63
C MET A 135 -3.77 -18.15 -2.32
N LYS A 136 -4.44 -18.98 -1.56
CA LYS A 136 -3.96 -20.34 -1.25
C LYS A 136 -4.88 -21.34 -1.96
N LEU A 137 -4.43 -21.79 -3.09
CA LEU A 137 -5.17 -22.77 -3.91
C LEU A 137 -4.71 -24.19 -3.62
#